data_4bca8c1795952dd017b3cc32afbe030f
#
_entry.id   4bca8c1795952dd017b3cc32afbe030f
#
_cell.length_a   1.000
_cell.length_b   1.000
_cell.length_c   1.000
_cell.angle_alpha   90.00
_cell.angle_beta   90.00
_cell.angle_gamma   90.00
#
_symmetry.space_group_name_H-M   'P 1'
#
loop_
_entity.id
_entity.type
_entity.pdbx_description
1 polymer ?
#
loop_
_entity_poly.entity_id
_entity_poly.type
_entity_poly.pdbx_seq_one_letter_code
_entity_poly.pdbx_strand_id
1 'polypeptide(L)'
;MVFERIQQLINYGIETGLLDVREEIYARNLLLEQLKLAEFIEPGEVKEAPLEEILDGLCDYAAEHGLLENDSVVYRDLFDTALMNVLMPRPGQVADTFWTLYEQSKVKATDYYYKLSQDSNYIRRYRIAKDKKWTVETKYGTMDITINLSKPEKDPKAIAAAAKAKKSGYPACLLCKENEGYAGHASHPARQNHRVIPVTINEEAWGFQYSPYVYYNEHCIVFSGEHRPMKIDEAAFRKLFDFVEQFPHYFLGSNADLPIVGGSILSHDHFQGGNFEFAMARAKEEKTYTIPGYEDVEVGMVYWPLSVLRLRSSNREAVIKLATYILDKWRAYTDEAAYIFAETDGEPHNTITPIARMRGGAFELDLTLRNNLTTKEHPLGLYHPHENLHHIKKENIGLIEVMGLAVLPARLKGELEALRAAILSGANLRQDAELSKHADWVEEFLPTYDSVTEENLEGILEKEVGLVFEQVLEDAGVYKCTPEGREAFERFIHSL
;
A
#
# COMPACT_ATOMS: atom_id res chain seq x y z
N MET A 1 15.51 32.25 -16.63
CA MET A 1 14.65 31.08 -16.37
C MET A 1 15.23 30.14 -15.31
N VAL A 2 16.46 29.55 -15.45
CA VAL A 2 17.01 28.62 -14.44
C VAL A 2 17.20 29.25 -13.05
N PHE A 3 17.73 30.47 -12.96
CA PHE A 3 17.95 31.17 -11.69
C PHE A 3 16.64 31.53 -10.99
N GLU A 4 15.58 31.82 -11.73
CA GLU A 4 14.23 32.00 -11.19
C GLU A 4 13.71 30.70 -10.57
N ARG A 5 13.88 29.57 -11.26
CA ARG A 5 13.49 28.24 -10.72
C ARG A 5 14.29 27.87 -9.47
N ILE A 6 15.59 28.19 -9.42
CA ILE A 6 16.39 27.99 -8.21
C ILE A 6 15.83 28.81 -7.05
N GLN A 7 15.52 30.10 -7.27
CA GLN A 7 14.98 30.95 -6.20
C GLN A 7 13.57 30.49 -5.78
N GLN A 8 12.73 30.07 -6.75
CA GLN A 8 11.41 29.50 -6.45
C GLN A 8 11.53 28.24 -5.56
N LEU A 9 12.50 27.34 -5.86
CA LEU A 9 12.73 26.14 -5.06
C LEU A 9 13.21 26.48 -3.64
N ILE A 10 14.07 27.47 -3.49
CA ILE A 10 14.53 27.96 -2.18
C ILE A 10 13.36 28.55 -1.38
N ASN A 11 12.56 29.42 -2.02
CA ASN A 11 11.38 30.02 -1.39
C ASN A 11 10.42 28.93 -0.92
N TYR A 12 10.14 27.93 -1.78
CA TYR A 12 9.33 26.76 -1.40
C TYR A 12 9.89 26.04 -0.15
N GLY A 13 11.21 25.83 -0.11
CA GLY A 13 11.85 25.19 1.05
C GLY A 13 11.67 25.97 2.35
N ILE A 14 11.78 27.30 2.29
CA ILE A 14 11.58 28.19 3.44
C ILE A 14 10.11 28.21 3.87
N GLU A 15 9.18 28.37 2.95
CA GLU A 15 7.74 28.47 3.19
C GLU A 15 7.17 27.16 3.80
N THR A 16 7.65 26.03 3.34
CA THR A 16 7.24 24.71 3.85
C THR A 16 7.93 24.34 5.17
N GLY A 17 9.00 25.05 5.53
CA GLY A 17 9.81 24.78 6.71
C GLY A 17 10.80 23.61 6.54
N LEU A 18 11.06 23.19 5.30
CA LEU A 18 12.14 22.23 4.99
C LEU A 18 13.52 22.88 5.14
N LEU A 19 13.65 24.17 4.80
CA LEU A 19 14.86 24.95 4.83
C LEU A 19 14.74 26.11 5.81
N ASP A 20 15.72 26.27 6.69
CA ASP A 20 15.83 27.46 7.53
C ASP A 20 16.26 28.66 6.66
N VAL A 21 15.60 29.82 6.84
CA VAL A 21 15.90 31.04 6.07
C VAL A 21 17.38 31.44 6.15
N ARG A 22 18.07 31.13 7.25
CA ARG A 22 19.50 31.39 7.45
C ARG A 22 20.40 30.54 6.54
N GLU A 23 19.87 29.46 5.96
CA GLU A 23 20.56 28.51 5.10
C GLU A 23 20.33 28.81 3.60
N GLU A 24 19.62 29.88 3.25
CA GLU A 24 19.30 30.26 1.86
C GLU A 24 20.51 30.25 0.93
N ILE A 25 21.58 30.97 1.33
CA ILE A 25 22.80 31.08 0.51
C ILE A 25 23.51 29.73 0.38
N TYR A 26 23.53 28.95 1.46
CA TYR A 26 24.13 27.61 1.46
C TYR A 26 23.38 26.68 0.51
N ALA A 27 22.06 26.64 0.59
CA ALA A 27 21.22 25.83 -0.30
C ALA A 27 21.34 26.28 -1.77
N ARG A 28 21.37 27.59 -2.03
CA ARG A 28 21.61 28.15 -3.36
C ARG A 28 22.92 27.62 -3.98
N ASN A 29 24.00 27.65 -3.22
CA ASN A 29 25.31 27.20 -3.69
C ASN A 29 25.32 25.68 -3.98
N LEU A 30 24.62 24.87 -3.18
CA LEU A 30 24.47 23.44 -3.45
C LEU A 30 23.62 23.17 -4.71
N LEU A 31 22.57 23.96 -4.95
CA LEU A 31 21.77 23.87 -6.18
C LEU A 31 22.60 24.26 -7.42
N LEU A 32 23.44 25.31 -7.34
CA LEU A 32 24.36 25.68 -8.40
C LEU A 32 25.34 24.53 -8.73
N GLU A 33 25.86 23.85 -7.69
CA GLU A 33 26.73 22.69 -7.88
C GLU A 33 26.00 21.54 -8.59
N GLN A 34 24.78 21.22 -8.19
CA GLN A 34 23.96 20.17 -8.84
C GLN A 34 23.69 20.50 -10.31
N LEU A 35 23.39 21.77 -10.62
CA LEU A 35 23.08 22.26 -11.95
C LEU A 35 24.32 22.63 -12.78
N LYS A 36 25.54 22.46 -12.22
CA LYS A 36 26.83 22.81 -12.85
C LYS A 36 26.89 24.27 -13.29
N LEU A 37 26.30 25.17 -12.52
CA LEU A 37 26.34 26.62 -12.73
C LEU A 37 27.51 27.23 -11.95
N ALA A 38 28.26 28.12 -12.60
CA ALA A 38 29.44 28.77 -11.99
C ALA A 38 29.08 30.05 -11.20
N GLU A 39 27.91 30.63 -11.46
CA GLU A 39 27.44 31.87 -10.83
C GLU A 39 25.94 31.85 -10.63
N PHE A 40 25.45 32.75 -9.79
CA PHE A 40 24.02 33.03 -9.63
C PHE A 40 23.73 34.44 -10.12
N ILE A 41 22.79 34.57 -11.03
CA ILE A 41 22.28 35.85 -11.48
C ILE A 41 20.94 36.07 -10.79
N GLU A 42 20.87 37.13 -9.97
CA GLU A 42 19.64 37.46 -9.26
C GLU A 42 18.49 37.63 -10.26
N PRO A 43 17.44 36.81 -10.18
CA PRO A 43 16.26 36.98 -10.99
C PRO A 43 15.57 38.28 -10.57
N GLY A 44 14.86 38.91 -11.49
CA GLY A 44 14.05 40.06 -11.14
C GLY A 44 12.88 39.69 -10.23
N GLU A 45 11.65 39.92 -10.66
CA GLU A 45 10.48 39.45 -9.94
C GLU A 45 10.37 37.93 -9.99
N VAL A 46 10.33 37.24 -8.83
CA VAL A 46 10.15 35.81 -8.72
C VAL A 46 8.67 35.53 -8.42
N LYS A 47 7.99 34.89 -9.36
CA LYS A 47 6.57 34.52 -9.19
C LYS A 47 6.47 33.18 -8.49
N GLU A 48 5.42 32.99 -7.68
CA GLU A 48 5.08 31.69 -7.13
C GLU A 48 4.74 30.69 -8.24
N ALA A 49 5.16 29.42 -8.05
CA ALA A 49 4.85 28.33 -8.95
C ALA A 49 4.67 27.04 -8.15
N PRO A 50 3.85 26.09 -8.64
CA PRO A 50 3.73 24.76 -8.05
C PRO A 50 5.07 24.02 -8.07
N LEU A 51 5.35 23.20 -7.05
CA LEU A 51 6.60 22.43 -6.95
C LEU A 51 6.87 21.58 -8.20
N GLU A 52 5.84 20.95 -8.77
CA GLU A 52 5.95 20.17 -10.01
C GLU A 52 6.55 21.03 -11.15
N GLU A 53 6.03 22.23 -11.36
CA GLU A 53 6.50 23.15 -12.41
C GLU A 53 7.94 23.65 -12.17
N ILE A 54 8.28 23.88 -10.89
CA ILE A 54 9.64 24.28 -10.51
C ILE A 54 10.64 23.17 -10.84
N LEU A 55 10.34 21.94 -10.41
CA LEU A 55 11.21 20.79 -10.61
C LEU A 55 11.28 20.38 -12.08
N ASP A 56 10.18 20.42 -12.81
CA ASP A 56 10.16 20.15 -14.26
C ASP A 56 11.06 21.14 -14.99
N GLY A 57 10.98 22.45 -14.69
CA GLY A 57 11.84 23.44 -15.31
C GLY A 57 13.33 23.28 -15.00
N LEU A 58 13.68 22.77 -13.79
CA LEU A 58 15.06 22.44 -13.45
C LEU A 58 15.53 21.15 -14.12
N CYS A 59 14.64 20.16 -14.28
CA CYS A 59 14.93 18.94 -15.03
C CYS A 59 15.08 19.21 -16.54
N ASP A 60 14.28 20.11 -17.11
CA ASP A 60 14.41 20.56 -18.51
C ASP A 60 15.78 21.17 -18.73
N TYR A 61 16.19 22.09 -17.85
CA TYR A 61 17.56 22.66 -17.89
C TYR A 61 18.63 21.57 -17.86
N ALA A 62 18.47 20.60 -16.94
CA ALA A 62 19.42 19.49 -16.78
C ALA A 62 19.49 18.60 -18.04
N ALA A 63 18.35 18.33 -18.67
CA ALA A 63 18.28 17.55 -19.92
C ALA A 63 18.96 18.29 -21.09
N GLU A 64 18.67 19.59 -21.27
CA GLU A 64 19.23 20.43 -22.31
C GLU A 64 20.77 20.57 -22.18
N HIS A 65 21.30 20.53 -20.96
CA HIS A 65 22.72 20.68 -20.68
C HIS A 65 23.47 19.35 -20.47
N GLY A 66 22.82 18.23 -20.75
CA GLY A 66 23.45 16.91 -20.68
C GLY A 66 23.79 16.43 -19.25
N LEU A 67 23.08 16.93 -18.24
CA LEU A 67 23.27 16.53 -16.86
C LEU A 67 22.48 15.23 -16.52
N LEU A 68 21.51 14.87 -17.34
CA LEU A 68 20.78 13.59 -17.26
C LEU A 68 21.39 12.59 -18.24
N GLU A 69 21.48 11.32 -17.85
CA GLU A 69 21.94 10.24 -18.73
C GLU A 69 20.98 10.07 -19.93
N ASN A 70 19.67 10.21 -19.68
CA ASN A 70 18.65 10.38 -20.70
C ASN A 70 17.44 11.12 -20.10
N ASP A 71 16.60 11.69 -20.98
CA ASP A 71 15.40 12.43 -20.59
C ASP A 71 14.19 11.51 -20.44
N SER A 72 14.22 10.64 -19.42
CA SER A 72 13.12 9.78 -19.03
C SER A 72 12.65 10.08 -17.61
N VAL A 73 11.42 9.68 -17.29
CA VAL A 73 10.82 9.85 -15.94
C VAL A 73 11.76 9.31 -14.84
N VAL A 74 12.45 8.19 -15.10
CA VAL A 74 13.37 7.59 -14.11
C VAL A 74 14.53 8.53 -13.79
N TYR A 75 15.20 9.09 -14.81
CA TYR A 75 16.35 9.96 -14.59
C TYR A 75 15.94 11.35 -14.10
N ARG A 76 14.77 11.86 -14.52
CA ARG A 76 14.17 13.07 -13.94
C ARG A 76 13.87 12.87 -12.45
N ASP A 77 13.32 11.71 -12.05
CA ASP A 77 13.05 11.39 -10.64
C ASP A 77 14.31 11.25 -9.79
N LEU A 78 15.41 10.75 -10.37
CA LEU A 78 16.70 10.71 -9.68
C LEU A 78 17.24 12.13 -9.46
N PHE A 79 17.12 12.99 -10.47
CA PHE A 79 17.66 14.35 -10.43
C PHE A 79 16.85 15.28 -9.54
N ASP A 80 15.52 15.29 -9.68
CA ASP A 80 14.66 16.13 -8.84
C ASP A 80 14.75 15.75 -7.35
N THR A 81 14.92 14.44 -7.05
CA THR A 81 15.17 13.98 -5.70
C THR A 81 16.50 14.49 -5.13
N ALA A 82 17.54 14.57 -5.97
CA ALA A 82 18.82 15.17 -5.58
C ALA A 82 18.69 16.69 -5.32
N LEU A 83 17.90 17.40 -6.13
CA LEU A 83 17.60 18.82 -5.89
C LEU A 83 16.84 19.01 -4.57
N MET A 84 15.79 18.23 -4.34
CA MET A 84 15.02 18.28 -3.10
C MET A 84 15.85 17.96 -1.85
N ASN A 85 16.85 17.08 -1.96
CA ASN A 85 17.76 16.76 -0.86
C ASN A 85 18.52 17.98 -0.33
N VAL A 86 18.76 18.99 -1.16
CA VAL A 86 19.42 20.23 -0.75
C VAL A 86 18.63 20.98 0.32
N LEU A 87 17.29 20.88 0.26
CA LEU A 87 16.38 21.56 1.21
C LEU A 87 16.14 20.74 2.49
N MET A 88 16.53 19.46 2.50
CA MET A 88 16.11 18.53 3.54
C MET A 88 16.86 18.72 4.87
N PRO A 89 16.15 18.77 6.01
CA PRO A 89 16.78 18.63 7.31
C PRO A 89 17.47 17.27 7.43
N ARG A 90 18.51 17.20 8.27
CA ARG A 90 19.24 15.95 8.50
C ARG A 90 18.37 14.93 9.23
N PRO A 91 18.60 13.61 9.04
CA PRO A 91 17.81 12.56 9.69
C PRO A 91 17.67 12.73 11.21
N GLY A 92 18.77 13.06 11.91
CA GLY A 92 18.72 13.29 13.36
C GLY A 92 17.82 14.45 13.77
N GLN A 93 17.84 15.56 13.02
CA GLN A 93 16.97 16.72 13.29
C GLN A 93 15.49 16.35 13.12
N VAL A 94 15.17 15.56 12.10
CA VAL A 94 13.79 15.08 11.85
C VAL A 94 13.34 14.16 12.99
N ALA A 95 14.18 13.21 13.40
CA ALA A 95 13.89 12.30 14.50
C ALA A 95 13.72 13.04 15.83
N ASP A 96 14.61 13.98 16.15
CA ASP A 96 14.53 14.79 17.38
C ASP A 96 13.27 15.63 17.42
N THR A 97 12.89 16.25 16.28
CA THR A 97 11.65 17.03 16.17
C THR A 97 10.43 16.14 16.34
N PHE A 98 10.42 14.98 15.67
CA PHE A 98 9.32 14.01 15.78
C PHE A 98 9.10 13.58 17.24
N TRP A 99 10.14 13.16 17.95
CA TRP A 99 10.00 12.69 19.30
C TRP A 99 9.69 13.81 20.30
N THR A 100 10.19 15.03 20.06
CA THR A 100 9.79 16.21 20.84
C THR A 100 8.29 16.52 20.69
N LEU A 101 7.76 16.40 19.48
CA LEU A 101 6.32 16.58 19.24
C LEU A 101 5.50 15.42 19.80
N TYR A 102 6.04 14.21 19.77
CA TYR A 102 5.40 13.01 20.30
C TYR A 102 5.08 13.13 21.80
N GLU A 103 6.01 13.70 22.59
CA GLU A 103 5.80 13.96 24.01
C GLU A 103 4.64 14.94 24.27
N GLN A 104 4.33 15.80 23.29
CA GLN A 104 3.20 16.72 23.38
C GLN A 104 1.89 16.05 22.88
N SER A 105 1.98 15.36 21.77
CA SER A 105 0.87 14.66 21.12
C SER A 105 1.38 13.71 20.05
N LYS A 106 0.98 12.45 20.12
CA LYS A 106 1.29 11.42 19.13
C LYS A 106 0.81 11.83 17.73
N VAL A 107 -0.36 12.47 17.63
CA VAL A 107 -0.94 12.98 16.39
C VAL A 107 -0.08 14.11 15.82
N LYS A 108 0.37 15.09 16.64
CA LYS A 108 1.24 16.16 16.15
C LYS A 108 2.55 15.64 15.56
N ALA A 109 3.11 14.58 16.13
CA ALA A 109 4.33 13.97 15.62
C ALA A 109 4.10 13.33 14.24
N THR A 110 3.02 12.56 14.09
CA THR A 110 2.67 11.94 12.80
C THR A 110 2.28 12.98 11.75
N ASP A 111 1.52 14.02 12.12
CA ASP A 111 1.18 15.14 11.22
C ASP A 111 2.43 15.85 10.69
N TYR A 112 3.39 16.17 11.59
CA TYR A 112 4.67 16.76 11.21
C TYR A 112 5.41 15.89 10.19
N TYR A 113 5.53 14.61 10.49
CA TYR A 113 6.30 13.70 9.64
C TYR A 113 5.59 13.40 8.31
N TYR A 114 4.25 13.32 8.32
CA TYR A 114 3.48 13.17 7.09
C TYR A 114 3.60 14.40 6.19
N LYS A 115 3.48 15.60 6.79
CA LYS A 115 3.70 16.87 6.08
C LYS A 115 5.10 16.94 5.48
N LEU A 116 6.15 16.62 6.25
CA LEU A 116 7.52 16.57 5.76
C LEU A 116 7.68 15.61 4.59
N SER A 117 7.07 14.42 4.66
CA SER A 117 7.11 13.44 3.57
C SER A 117 6.42 13.91 2.30
N GLN A 118 5.40 14.78 2.42
CA GLN A 118 4.73 15.41 1.29
C GLN A 118 5.53 16.59 0.72
N ASP A 119 5.98 17.50 1.58
CA ASP A 119 6.67 18.73 1.15
C ASP A 119 8.07 18.42 0.59
N SER A 120 8.70 17.36 1.03
CA SER A 120 9.97 16.87 0.46
C SER A 120 9.85 16.26 -0.94
N ASN A 121 8.65 16.19 -1.51
CA ASN A 121 8.37 15.47 -2.76
C ASN A 121 8.71 13.97 -2.71
N TYR A 122 8.90 13.40 -1.52
CA TYR A 122 8.96 11.94 -1.35
C TYR A 122 7.61 11.32 -1.66
N ILE A 123 6.53 11.93 -1.15
CA ILE A 123 5.15 11.70 -1.56
C ILE A 123 4.83 12.69 -2.67
N ARG A 124 4.80 12.24 -3.92
CA ARG A 124 4.55 13.07 -5.10
C ARG A 124 3.06 13.36 -5.24
N ARG A 125 2.55 14.36 -4.50
CA ARG A 125 1.11 14.71 -4.43
C ARG A 125 0.47 14.87 -5.81
N TYR A 126 1.15 15.51 -6.76
CA TYR A 126 0.65 15.75 -8.11
C TYR A 126 0.48 14.46 -8.94
N ARG A 127 1.23 13.39 -8.63
CA ARG A 127 1.03 12.07 -9.25
C ARG A 127 -0.14 11.35 -8.61
N ILE A 128 -0.24 11.37 -7.27
CA ILE A 128 -1.32 10.75 -6.52
C ILE A 128 -2.67 11.39 -6.86
N ALA A 129 -2.70 12.70 -7.14
CA ALA A 129 -3.91 13.40 -7.58
C ALA A 129 -4.47 12.89 -8.93
N LYS A 130 -3.68 12.13 -9.70
CA LYS A 130 -4.10 11.51 -10.96
C LYS A 130 -4.78 10.15 -10.74
N ASP A 131 -4.65 9.55 -9.55
CA ASP A 131 -5.31 8.28 -9.22
C ASP A 131 -6.83 8.45 -9.30
N LYS A 132 -7.50 7.47 -9.93
CA LYS A 132 -8.96 7.44 -9.95
C LYS A 132 -9.44 6.69 -8.72
N LYS A 133 -10.29 7.33 -7.89
CA LYS A 133 -10.80 6.78 -6.62
C LYS A 133 -12.30 6.94 -6.54
N TRP A 134 -12.99 5.88 -6.11
CA TRP A 134 -14.44 5.91 -5.84
C TRP A 134 -14.80 4.84 -4.81
N THR A 135 -16.05 4.82 -4.39
CA THR A 135 -16.58 3.81 -3.46
C THR A 135 -17.72 3.04 -4.10
N VAL A 136 -17.91 1.80 -3.70
CA VAL A 136 -18.99 0.94 -4.17
C VAL A 136 -19.68 0.28 -2.97
N GLU A 137 -21.01 0.39 -2.95
CA GLU A 137 -21.83 -0.34 -1.98
C GLU A 137 -21.90 -1.83 -2.40
N THR A 138 -21.53 -2.69 -1.48
CA THR A 138 -21.57 -4.14 -1.61
C THR A 138 -22.42 -4.75 -0.51
N LYS A 139 -22.72 -6.04 -0.58
CA LYS A 139 -23.43 -6.74 0.50
C LYS A 139 -22.65 -6.79 1.83
N TYR A 140 -21.33 -6.54 1.78
CA TYR A 140 -20.43 -6.49 2.94
C TYR A 140 -20.17 -5.07 3.45
N GLY A 141 -20.75 -4.06 2.84
CA GLY A 141 -20.57 -2.65 3.13
C GLY A 141 -19.86 -1.89 2.02
N THR A 142 -19.58 -0.61 2.26
CA THR A 142 -18.93 0.28 1.29
C THR A 142 -17.46 -0.05 1.16
N MET A 143 -17.03 -0.46 -0.03
CA MET A 143 -15.62 -0.74 -0.36
C MET A 143 -14.99 0.42 -1.12
N ASP A 144 -13.69 0.62 -0.92
CA ASP A 144 -12.90 1.64 -1.60
C ASP A 144 -12.24 1.03 -2.85
N ILE A 145 -12.31 1.74 -3.99
CA ILE A 145 -11.70 1.30 -5.24
C ILE A 145 -10.71 2.36 -5.72
N THR A 146 -9.50 1.95 -6.09
CA THR A 146 -8.46 2.83 -6.60
C THR A 146 -7.82 2.24 -7.85
N ILE A 147 -7.79 3.01 -8.94
CA ILE A 147 -6.87 2.77 -10.06
C ILE A 147 -5.62 3.59 -9.78
N ASN A 148 -4.52 2.92 -9.46
CA ASN A 148 -3.28 3.59 -9.09
C ASN A 148 -2.49 4.00 -10.33
N LEU A 149 -2.35 5.32 -10.53
CA LEU A 149 -1.58 5.94 -11.61
C LEU A 149 -0.28 6.58 -11.10
N SER A 150 -0.09 6.64 -9.78
CA SER A 150 1.07 7.27 -9.15
C SER A 150 2.34 6.41 -9.22
N LYS A 151 2.19 5.09 -9.40
CA LYS A 151 3.31 4.18 -9.62
C LYS A 151 3.70 4.23 -11.09
N PRO A 152 4.91 4.73 -11.44
CA PRO A 152 5.36 4.79 -12.84
C PRO A 152 5.32 3.39 -13.46
N GLU A 153 4.66 3.26 -14.60
CA GLU A 153 4.82 2.07 -15.43
C GLU A 153 6.28 2.04 -15.92
N LYS A 154 6.92 0.89 -15.76
CA LYS A 154 8.29 0.73 -16.23
C LYS A 154 8.30 0.76 -17.75
N ASP A 155 8.86 1.82 -18.35
CA ASP A 155 9.15 1.87 -19.77
C ASP A 155 9.95 0.62 -20.18
N PRO A 156 9.59 -0.08 -21.28
CA PRO A 156 10.34 -1.22 -21.78
C PRO A 156 11.85 -0.95 -21.96
N LYS A 157 12.22 0.26 -22.34
CA LYS A 157 13.62 0.69 -22.44
C LYS A 157 14.29 0.78 -21.05
N ALA A 158 13.57 1.29 -20.05
CA ALA A 158 14.04 1.34 -18.66
C ALA A 158 14.18 -0.06 -18.06
N ILE A 159 13.26 -0.99 -18.37
CA ILE A 159 13.37 -2.40 -17.98
C ILE A 159 14.62 -3.05 -18.61
N ALA A 160 14.85 -2.81 -19.90
CA ALA A 160 16.02 -3.34 -20.62
C ALA A 160 17.34 -2.75 -20.08
N ALA A 161 17.38 -1.47 -19.76
CA ALA A 161 18.52 -0.81 -19.13
C ALA A 161 18.78 -1.34 -17.72
N ALA A 162 17.73 -1.50 -16.91
CA ALA A 162 17.80 -2.08 -15.57
C ALA A 162 18.28 -3.52 -15.57
N ALA A 163 17.90 -4.34 -16.58
CA ALA A 163 18.37 -5.70 -16.75
C ALA A 163 19.87 -5.80 -17.07
N LYS A 164 20.42 -4.77 -17.73
CA LYS A 164 21.84 -4.67 -18.06
C LYS A 164 22.69 -4.01 -16.97
N ALA A 165 22.04 -3.28 -16.03
CA ALA A 165 22.72 -2.61 -14.94
C ALA A 165 23.37 -3.63 -13.99
N LYS A 166 24.57 -3.30 -13.51
CA LYS A 166 25.28 -4.11 -12.51
C LYS A 166 24.41 -4.12 -11.24
N LYS A 167 23.92 -5.29 -10.84
CA LYS A 167 23.14 -5.42 -9.61
C LYS A 167 24.04 -5.08 -8.42
N SER A 168 23.76 -3.96 -7.78
CA SER A 168 24.33 -3.62 -6.49
C SER A 168 23.55 -4.36 -5.40
N GLY A 169 24.25 -4.98 -4.45
CA GLY A 169 23.62 -5.54 -3.24
C GLY A 169 23.32 -4.48 -2.18
N TYR A 170 23.42 -3.18 -2.53
CA TYR A 170 23.22 -2.06 -1.62
C TYR A 170 22.33 -0.97 -2.28
N PRO A 171 21.22 -0.60 -1.62
CA PRO A 171 20.55 -1.31 -0.52
C PRO A 171 20.08 -2.71 -0.94
N ALA A 172 19.98 -3.65 0.01
CA ALA A 172 19.59 -5.04 -0.32
C ALA A 172 18.14 -5.14 -0.83
N CYS A 173 17.23 -4.29 -0.34
CA CYS A 173 15.87 -4.17 -0.85
C CYS A 173 15.30 -2.74 -0.61
N LEU A 174 14.06 -2.50 -1.09
CA LEU A 174 13.39 -1.19 -0.98
C LEU A 174 13.03 -0.79 0.46
N LEU A 175 13.08 -1.70 1.42
CA LEU A 175 12.74 -1.45 2.83
C LEU A 175 13.97 -1.34 3.74
N CYS A 176 15.17 -1.63 3.23
CA CYS A 176 16.38 -1.51 4.05
C CYS A 176 16.63 -0.07 4.49
N LYS A 177 17.07 0.13 5.74
CA LYS A 177 17.40 1.46 6.30
C LYS A 177 18.44 2.22 5.47
N GLU A 178 19.28 1.51 4.74
CA GLU A 178 20.28 2.04 3.81
C GLU A 178 19.66 2.83 2.64
N ASN A 179 18.35 2.77 2.45
CA ASN A 179 17.66 3.62 1.49
C ASN A 179 17.66 5.10 1.90
N GLU A 180 17.67 5.42 3.19
CA GLU A 180 17.66 6.81 3.64
C GLU A 180 18.88 7.58 3.10
N GLY A 181 18.64 8.60 2.29
CA GLY A 181 19.68 9.38 1.66
C GLY A 181 20.32 8.74 0.41
N TYR A 182 19.87 7.55 -0.02
CA TYR A 182 20.44 6.85 -1.17
C TYR A 182 20.08 7.56 -2.49
N ALA A 183 21.10 7.78 -3.34
CA ALA A 183 20.93 8.50 -4.60
C ALA A 183 20.10 7.75 -5.65
N GLY A 184 19.98 6.44 -5.50
CA GLY A 184 19.28 5.61 -6.47
C GLY A 184 20.07 5.37 -7.76
N HIS A 185 19.46 4.69 -8.70
CA HIS A 185 19.91 4.44 -10.06
C HIS A 185 18.75 3.94 -10.92
N ALA A 186 18.94 3.67 -12.20
CA ALA A 186 17.88 3.30 -13.15
C ALA A 186 16.98 2.14 -12.70
N SER A 187 17.45 1.20 -11.85
CA SER A 187 16.70 0.07 -11.34
C SER A 187 16.32 0.17 -9.86
N HIS A 188 16.72 1.24 -9.16
CA HIS A 188 16.43 1.47 -7.75
C HIS A 188 16.12 2.96 -7.51
N PRO A 189 14.96 3.30 -6.91
CA PRO A 189 14.55 4.69 -6.78
C PRO A 189 15.48 5.48 -5.87
N ALA A 190 15.65 6.77 -6.17
CA ALA A 190 16.30 7.71 -5.25
C ALA A 190 15.49 7.88 -3.96
N ARG A 191 16.21 8.08 -2.85
CA ARG A 191 15.67 8.27 -1.51
C ARG A 191 16.39 9.39 -0.73
N GLN A 192 17.04 10.31 -1.44
CA GLN A 192 17.78 11.41 -0.82
C GLN A 192 16.87 12.37 -0.06
N ASN A 193 15.64 12.54 -0.51
CA ASN A 193 14.58 13.33 0.13
C ASN A 193 13.73 12.53 1.11
N HIS A 194 14.08 11.28 1.38
CA HIS A 194 13.39 10.41 2.33
C HIS A 194 14.04 10.47 3.71
N ARG A 195 13.23 10.42 4.76
CA ARG A 195 13.66 10.31 6.16
C ARG A 195 12.91 9.18 6.83
N VAL A 196 13.56 8.50 7.74
CA VAL A 196 13.01 7.37 8.51
C VAL A 196 12.99 7.75 9.99
N ILE A 197 11.86 7.53 10.65
CA ILE A 197 11.77 7.71 12.10
C ILE A 197 12.22 6.40 12.76
N PRO A 198 13.28 6.42 13.58
CA PRO A 198 13.66 5.26 14.36
C PRO A 198 12.62 5.02 15.47
N VAL A 199 12.08 3.81 15.53
CA VAL A 199 11.13 3.35 16.56
C VAL A 199 11.65 2.09 17.21
N THR A 200 11.27 1.86 18.47
CA THR A 200 11.55 0.60 19.16
C THR A 200 10.28 -0.22 19.18
N ILE A 201 10.32 -1.43 18.62
CA ILE A 201 9.20 -2.35 18.55
C ILE A 201 9.64 -3.68 19.15
N ASN A 202 8.96 -4.12 20.19
CA ASN A 202 9.29 -5.36 20.91
C ASN A 202 10.78 -5.42 21.28
N GLU A 203 11.30 -4.32 21.84
CA GLU A 203 12.70 -4.13 22.25
C GLU A 203 13.75 -4.16 21.13
N GLU A 204 13.32 -4.21 19.86
CA GLU A 204 14.17 -4.20 18.68
C GLU A 204 14.14 -2.84 17.98
N ALA A 205 15.24 -2.53 17.26
CA ALA A 205 15.32 -1.33 16.42
C ALA A 205 14.53 -1.52 15.12
N TRP A 206 13.55 -0.66 14.87
CA TRP A 206 12.71 -0.63 13.68
C TRP A 206 12.72 0.75 13.04
N GLY A 207 12.31 0.84 11.79
CA GLY A 207 12.07 2.09 11.08
C GLY A 207 10.59 2.30 10.81
N PHE A 208 10.13 3.54 10.96
CA PHE A 208 8.80 3.97 10.57
C PHE A 208 8.93 4.95 9.40
N GLN A 209 8.24 4.69 8.30
CA GLN A 209 8.20 5.53 7.11
C GLN A 209 6.82 5.56 6.48
N TYR A 210 6.47 6.65 5.77
CA TYR A 210 5.28 6.65 4.92
C TYR A 210 5.57 5.97 3.57
N SER A 211 4.51 5.42 2.96
CA SER A 211 4.58 4.91 1.61
C SER A 211 4.49 6.07 0.61
N PRO A 212 5.36 6.13 -0.40
CA PRO A 212 5.26 7.18 -1.42
C PRO A 212 4.03 7.05 -2.33
N TYR A 213 3.33 5.92 -2.29
CA TYR A 213 2.16 5.65 -3.15
C TYR A 213 0.82 6.06 -2.53
N VAL A 214 0.75 6.22 -1.23
CA VAL A 214 -0.42 6.70 -0.47
C VAL A 214 -1.75 6.11 -0.96
N TYR A 215 -1.91 4.80 -0.85
CA TYR A 215 -3.15 4.14 -1.24
C TYR A 215 -4.35 4.60 -0.37
N TYR A 216 -4.08 4.97 0.88
CA TYR A 216 -5.03 5.53 1.85
C TYR A 216 -4.31 6.55 2.74
N ASN A 217 -5.08 7.27 3.58
CA ASN A 217 -4.53 8.33 4.42
C ASN A 217 -3.42 7.84 5.35
N GLU A 218 -2.28 8.55 5.32
CA GLU A 218 -1.09 8.27 6.14
C GLU A 218 -0.60 6.82 6.02
N HIS A 219 -0.73 6.23 4.80
CA HIS A 219 -0.21 4.88 4.53
C HIS A 219 1.26 4.78 4.89
N CYS A 220 1.58 3.95 5.88
CA CYS A 220 2.93 3.80 6.42
C CYS A 220 3.43 2.36 6.34
N ILE A 221 4.74 2.22 6.46
CA ILE A 221 5.45 0.95 6.55
C ILE A 221 6.33 1.01 7.79
N VAL A 222 6.22 0.00 8.64
CA VAL A 222 7.07 -0.22 9.80
C VAL A 222 7.91 -1.45 9.52
N PHE A 223 9.23 -1.29 9.46
CA PHE A 223 10.14 -2.33 8.97
C PHE A 223 11.28 -2.61 9.94
N SER A 224 11.73 -3.85 9.98
CA SER A 224 12.86 -4.27 10.81
C SER A 224 14.15 -3.52 10.44
N GLY A 225 14.92 -3.10 11.42
CA GLY A 225 16.26 -2.55 11.22
C GLY A 225 17.26 -3.56 10.61
N GLU A 226 16.90 -4.84 10.59
CA GLU A 226 17.66 -5.94 10.00
C GLU A 226 16.92 -6.52 8.79
N HIS A 227 17.67 -6.81 7.72
CA HIS A 227 17.13 -7.50 6.55
C HIS A 227 16.97 -8.99 6.86
N ARG A 228 15.80 -9.37 7.36
CA ARG A 228 15.44 -10.75 7.71
C ARG A 228 14.04 -11.09 7.16
N PRO A 229 13.76 -12.36 6.79
CA PRO A 229 12.46 -12.75 6.31
C PRO A 229 11.35 -12.47 7.33
N MET A 230 10.18 -12.08 6.82
CA MET A 230 8.99 -11.94 7.65
C MET A 230 8.46 -13.29 8.12
N LYS A 231 7.83 -13.31 9.26
CA LYS A 231 7.20 -14.49 9.84
C LYS A 231 5.99 -14.09 10.65
N ILE A 232 4.90 -14.82 10.50
CA ILE A 232 3.72 -14.67 11.33
C ILE A 232 3.83 -15.65 12.51
N ASP A 233 3.99 -15.11 13.70
CA ASP A 233 4.09 -15.85 14.96
C ASP A 233 3.67 -14.95 16.14
N GLU A 234 3.83 -15.43 17.36
CA GLU A 234 3.54 -14.65 18.58
C GLU A 234 4.30 -13.32 18.61
N ALA A 235 5.56 -13.32 18.18
CA ALA A 235 6.36 -12.10 18.14
C ALA A 235 5.78 -11.07 17.16
N ALA A 236 5.22 -11.50 16.02
CA ALA A 236 4.52 -10.61 15.10
C ALA A 236 3.31 -9.95 15.76
N PHE A 237 2.48 -10.69 16.48
CA PHE A 237 1.33 -10.12 17.20
C PHE A 237 1.76 -9.13 18.28
N ARG A 238 2.85 -9.42 19.02
CA ARG A 238 3.43 -8.49 19.98
C ARG A 238 3.88 -7.19 19.33
N LYS A 239 4.57 -7.28 18.20
CA LYS A 239 5.06 -6.13 17.43
C LYS A 239 3.91 -5.26 16.93
N LEU A 240 2.84 -5.88 16.39
CA LEU A 240 1.66 -5.16 15.94
C LEU A 240 1.03 -4.34 17.07
N PHE A 241 0.81 -4.95 18.24
CA PHE A 241 0.24 -4.25 19.38
C PHE A 241 1.18 -3.21 19.98
N ASP A 242 2.47 -3.47 20.02
CA ASP A 242 3.45 -2.51 20.52
C ASP A 242 3.42 -1.20 19.71
N PHE A 243 3.29 -1.30 18.39
CA PHE A 243 3.16 -0.11 17.54
C PHE A 243 1.83 0.61 17.75
N VAL A 244 0.69 -0.08 17.75
CA VAL A 244 -0.62 0.58 17.89
C VAL A 244 -0.85 1.14 19.30
N GLU A 245 -0.14 0.69 20.30
CA GLU A 245 -0.10 1.27 21.63
C GLU A 245 0.71 2.58 21.65
N GLN A 246 1.83 2.62 20.91
CA GLN A 246 2.59 3.84 20.69
C GLN A 246 1.81 4.84 19.83
N PHE A 247 1.10 4.39 18.80
CA PHE A 247 0.33 5.22 17.86
C PHE A 247 -1.14 4.75 17.79
N PRO A 248 -1.97 5.03 18.82
CA PRO A 248 -3.31 4.45 18.92
C PRO A 248 -4.33 4.97 17.90
N HIS A 249 -4.00 6.00 17.15
CA HIS A 249 -4.78 6.51 16.03
C HIS A 249 -4.47 5.80 14.70
N TYR A 250 -3.51 4.85 14.71
CA TYR A 250 -3.15 4.02 13.57
C TYR A 250 -3.65 2.57 13.77
N PHE A 251 -3.88 1.89 12.66
CA PHE A 251 -3.84 0.43 12.60
C PHE A 251 -2.46 -0.03 12.13
N LEU A 252 -2.13 -1.28 12.38
CA LEU A 252 -0.97 -1.96 11.81
C LEU A 252 -1.33 -3.40 11.48
N GLY A 253 -0.97 -3.86 10.28
CA GLY A 253 -1.20 -5.22 9.83
C GLY A 253 0.00 -5.81 9.09
N SER A 254 0.00 -7.12 8.97
CA SER A 254 1.01 -7.86 8.22
C SER A 254 0.39 -8.54 7.01
N ASN A 255 1.13 -8.58 5.89
CA ASN A 255 0.84 -9.57 4.87
C ASN A 255 1.05 -10.98 5.45
N ALA A 256 0.44 -11.98 4.82
CA ALA A 256 0.73 -13.38 5.12
C ALA A 256 2.17 -13.75 4.74
N ASP A 257 2.74 -14.72 5.42
CA ASP A 257 4.14 -15.15 5.26
C ASP A 257 4.35 -16.29 4.24
N LEU A 258 3.29 -16.72 3.55
CA LEU A 258 3.37 -17.70 2.49
C LEU A 258 3.20 -17.07 1.09
N PRO A 259 3.82 -17.67 0.05
CA PRO A 259 3.62 -17.24 -1.34
C PRO A 259 2.13 -17.24 -1.74
N ILE A 260 1.79 -16.54 -2.82
CA ILE A 260 0.42 -16.42 -3.39
C ILE A 260 -0.51 -15.57 -2.51
N VAL A 261 -0.56 -15.78 -1.21
CA VAL A 261 -1.40 -15.05 -0.25
C VAL A 261 -0.62 -13.98 0.53
N GLY A 262 0.69 -13.90 0.32
CA GLY A 262 1.58 -12.89 0.93
C GLY A 262 1.79 -11.65 0.06
N GLY A 263 2.53 -10.68 0.61
CA GLY A 263 2.96 -9.48 -0.10
C GLY A 263 4.15 -9.73 -1.04
N SER A 264 4.58 -8.68 -1.73
CA SER A 264 5.68 -8.74 -2.70
C SER A 264 7.08 -8.81 -2.07
N ILE A 265 7.25 -8.48 -0.80
CA ILE A 265 8.53 -8.44 -0.09
C ILE A 265 8.44 -9.34 1.15
N LEU A 266 8.63 -10.64 0.96
CA LEU A 266 8.66 -11.62 2.06
C LEU A 266 10.03 -11.71 2.73
N SER A 267 11.09 -11.21 2.06
CA SER A 267 12.48 -11.31 2.50
C SER A 267 12.87 -10.27 3.56
N HIS A 268 12.04 -9.29 3.84
CA HIS A 268 12.28 -8.24 4.83
C HIS A 268 11.08 -8.09 5.75
N ASP A 269 11.26 -8.34 7.05
CA ASP A 269 10.20 -8.25 8.07
C ASP A 269 9.65 -6.84 8.17
N HIS A 270 8.37 -6.67 7.87
CA HIS A 270 7.70 -5.38 7.83
C HIS A 270 6.20 -5.49 8.00
N PHE A 271 5.59 -4.40 8.43
CA PHE A 271 4.16 -4.21 8.59
C PHE A 271 3.69 -2.99 7.79
N GLN A 272 2.41 -2.94 7.47
CA GLN A 272 1.77 -1.77 6.85
C GLN A 272 0.67 -1.24 7.77
N GLY A 273 0.58 0.06 7.88
CA GLY A 273 -0.37 0.73 8.74
C GLY A 273 -0.76 2.12 8.23
N GLY A 274 -1.44 2.87 9.07
CA GLY A 274 -1.84 4.23 8.79
C GLY A 274 -3.06 4.68 9.58
N ASN A 275 -3.45 5.92 9.37
CA ASN A 275 -4.62 6.53 9.97
C ASN A 275 -5.81 6.42 9.00
N PHE A 276 -6.38 5.21 8.91
CA PHE A 276 -7.51 4.93 8.01
C PHE A 276 -8.38 3.80 8.56
N GLU A 277 -9.70 3.94 8.45
CA GLU A 277 -10.64 2.90 8.85
C GLU A 277 -11.24 2.21 7.62
N PHE A 278 -10.78 1.00 7.34
CA PHE A 278 -11.23 0.20 6.21
C PHE A 278 -12.63 -0.39 6.40
N ALA A 279 -13.23 -0.81 5.30
CA ALA A 279 -14.54 -1.47 5.29
C ALA A 279 -14.60 -2.68 6.23
N MET A 280 -13.57 -3.53 6.24
CA MET A 280 -13.50 -4.69 7.14
C MET A 280 -13.52 -4.28 8.62
N ALA A 281 -12.86 -3.17 8.99
CA ALA A 281 -12.88 -2.68 10.37
C ALA A 281 -14.27 -2.24 10.84
N ARG A 282 -15.12 -1.77 9.91
CA ARG A 282 -16.52 -1.38 10.14
C ARG A 282 -17.50 -2.54 10.04
N ALA A 283 -17.09 -3.68 9.45
CA ALA A 283 -17.94 -4.84 9.24
C ALA A 283 -18.45 -5.42 10.57
N LYS A 284 -19.71 -5.85 10.56
CA LYS A 284 -20.38 -6.41 11.73
C LYS A 284 -19.92 -7.84 12.00
N GLU A 285 -19.99 -8.24 13.25
CA GLU A 285 -19.83 -9.63 13.64
C GLU A 285 -21.17 -10.37 13.46
N GLU A 286 -21.14 -11.51 12.78
CA GLU A 286 -22.34 -12.36 12.60
C GLU A 286 -22.64 -13.14 13.86
N LYS A 287 -21.61 -13.59 14.57
CA LYS A 287 -21.72 -14.44 15.74
C LYS A 287 -20.49 -14.24 16.64
N THR A 288 -20.70 -14.34 17.93
CA THR A 288 -19.64 -14.28 18.94
C THR A 288 -19.45 -15.62 19.62
N TYR A 289 -18.23 -15.89 20.06
CA TYR A 289 -17.83 -17.14 20.69
C TYR A 289 -17.01 -16.86 21.94
N THR A 290 -17.05 -17.81 22.87
CA THR A 290 -16.12 -17.86 24.01
C THR A 290 -15.24 -19.09 23.81
N ILE A 291 -13.93 -18.89 23.77
CA ILE A 291 -12.97 -19.98 23.62
C ILE A 291 -12.55 -20.45 25.03
N PRO A 292 -12.66 -21.77 25.33
CA PRO A 292 -12.31 -22.31 26.66
C PRO A 292 -10.85 -21.98 27.03
N GLY A 293 -10.66 -21.40 28.22
CA GLY A 293 -9.34 -20.96 28.71
C GLY A 293 -8.92 -19.55 28.27
N TYR A 294 -9.79 -18.85 27.52
CA TYR A 294 -9.57 -17.48 27.04
C TYR A 294 -10.83 -16.62 27.19
N GLU A 295 -11.54 -16.77 28.29
CA GLU A 295 -12.85 -16.17 28.55
C GLU A 295 -12.82 -14.63 28.64
N ASP A 296 -11.63 -14.04 28.84
CA ASP A 296 -11.41 -12.59 28.86
C ASP A 296 -11.16 -11.99 27.46
N VAL A 297 -11.25 -12.79 26.40
CA VAL A 297 -11.17 -12.31 25.01
C VAL A 297 -12.49 -12.58 24.29
N GLU A 298 -13.13 -11.51 23.83
CA GLU A 298 -14.28 -11.62 22.94
C GLU A 298 -13.81 -12.05 21.55
N VAL A 299 -14.46 -13.05 20.97
CA VAL A 299 -14.17 -13.60 19.64
C VAL A 299 -15.38 -13.44 18.75
N GLY A 300 -15.27 -12.63 17.68
CA GLY A 300 -16.33 -12.43 16.71
C GLY A 300 -15.99 -13.04 15.34
N MET A 301 -16.96 -13.72 14.73
CA MET A 301 -16.91 -14.07 13.31
C MET A 301 -17.42 -12.87 12.51
N VAL A 302 -16.56 -12.26 11.71
CA VAL A 302 -16.89 -11.03 10.96
C VAL A 302 -17.68 -11.36 9.69
N TYR A 303 -18.74 -10.62 9.42
CA TYR A 303 -19.46 -10.68 8.14
C TYR A 303 -18.62 -9.99 7.05
N TRP A 304 -17.77 -10.77 6.43
CA TRP A 304 -16.80 -10.32 5.44
C TRP A 304 -16.59 -11.41 4.38
N PRO A 305 -16.22 -11.07 3.11
CA PRO A 305 -16.01 -12.09 2.08
C PRO A 305 -14.85 -13.04 2.39
N LEU A 306 -13.85 -12.55 3.14
CA LEU A 306 -12.79 -13.41 3.67
C LEU A 306 -13.16 -13.92 5.07
N SER A 307 -12.52 -15.01 5.50
CA SER A 307 -12.77 -15.65 6.78
C SER A 307 -12.01 -14.95 7.90
N VAL A 308 -12.69 -14.12 8.68
CA VAL A 308 -12.06 -13.25 9.70
C VAL A 308 -12.60 -13.57 11.08
N LEU A 309 -11.67 -13.82 12.02
CA LEU A 309 -11.94 -13.83 13.47
C LEU A 309 -11.44 -12.51 14.06
N ARG A 310 -12.33 -11.79 14.73
CA ARG A 310 -12.01 -10.56 15.46
C ARG A 310 -11.86 -10.85 16.94
N LEU A 311 -10.69 -10.60 17.49
CA LEU A 311 -10.38 -10.77 18.90
C LEU A 311 -10.35 -9.39 19.57
N ARG A 312 -10.98 -9.28 20.75
CA ARG A 312 -11.03 -8.02 21.49
C ARG A 312 -10.91 -8.23 22.99
N SER A 313 -10.00 -7.50 23.65
CA SER A 313 -9.87 -7.46 25.10
C SER A 313 -9.14 -6.18 25.54
N SER A 314 -9.35 -5.75 26.78
CA SER A 314 -8.47 -4.78 27.44
C SER A 314 -7.12 -5.40 27.86
N ASN A 315 -7.01 -6.72 27.89
CA ASN A 315 -5.81 -7.45 28.22
C ASN A 315 -5.04 -7.85 26.96
N ARG A 316 -3.97 -7.08 26.64
CA ARG A 316 -3.08 -7.31 25.49
C ARG A 316 -2.55 -8.74 25.41
N GLU A 317 -2.06 -9.26 26.55
CA GLU A 317 -1.44 -10.58 26.61
C GLU A 317 -2.46 -11.72 26.37
N ALA A 318 -3.70 -11.54 26.80
CA ALA A 318 -4.76 -12.52 26.53
C ALA A 318 -5.06 -12.60 25.04
N VAL A 319 -5.13 -11.45 24.34
CA VAL A 319 -5.35 -11.43 22.88
C VAL A 319 -4.18 -12.10 22.15
N ILE A 320 -2.94 -11.81 22.52
CA ILE A 320 -1.73 -12.40 21.89
C ILE A 320 -1.73 -13.92 22.08
N LYS A 321 -1.99 -14.40 23.28
CA LYS A 321 -2.01 -15.85 23.58
C LYS A 321 -3.09 -16.58 22.79
N LEU A 322 -4.30 -16.01 22.73
CA LEU A 322 -5.37 -16.60 21.94
C LEU A 322 -5.06 -16.56 20.44
N ALA A 323 -4.54 -15.44 19.92
CA ALA A 323 -4.14 -15.33 18.52
C ALA A 323 -3.07 -16.36 18.14
N THR A 324 -2.08 -16.58 19.02
CA THR A 324 -1.05 -17.61 18.83
C THR A 324 -1.65 -19.01 18.82
N TYR A 325 -2.55 -19.31 19.77
CA TYR A 325 -3.25 -20.58 19.81
C TYR A 325 -4.09 -20.84 18.54
N ILE A 326 -4.83 -19.82 18.07
CA ILE A 326 -5.61 -19.91 16.82
C ILE A 326 -4.69 -20.15 15.63
N LEU A 327 -3.55 -19.44 15.54
CA LEU A 327 -2.58 -19.60 14.46
C LEU A 327 -2.02 -21.03 14.42
N ASP A 328 -1.62 -21.57 15.57
CA ASP A 328 -1.05 -22.93 15.66
C ASP A 328 -2.10 -23.98 15.27
N LYS A 329 -3.34 -23.82 15.74
CA LYS A 329 -4.46 -24.68 15.34
C LYS A 329 -4.73 -24.57 13.84
N TRP A 330 -4.80 -23.35 13.29
CA TRP A 330 -5.05 -23.12 11.87
C TRP A 330 -3.97 -23.76 10.99
N ARG A 331 -2.71 -23.58 11.34
CA ARG A 331 -1.59 -24.18 10.59
C ARG A 331 -1.66 -25.68 10.47
N ALA A 332 -2.21 -26.36 11.44
CA ALA A 332 -2.36 -27.82 11.47
C ALA A 332 -3.76 -28.30 11.01
N TYR A 333 -4.66 -27.38 10.64
CA TYR A 333 -6.04 -27.72 10.38
C TYR A 333 -6.29 -28.21 8.96
N THR A 334 -6.86 -29.42 8.85
CA THR A 334 -7.36 -29.99 7.59
C THR A 334 -8.85 -30.25 7.72
N ASP A 335 -9.65 -29.81 6.77
CA ASP A 335 -11.07 -30.10 6.59
C ASP A 335 -11.33 -30.45 5.12
N GLU A 336 -11.25 -31.74 4.80
CA GLU A 336 -11.41 -32.24 3.43
C GLU A 336 -12.80 -31.88 2.86
N ALA A 337 -13.83 -31.83 3.71
CA ALA A 337 -15.18 -31.48 3.30
C ALA A 337 -15.30 -30.01 2.84
N ALA A 338 -14.44 -29.13 3.35
CA ALA A 338 -14.34 -27.73 2.96
C ALA A 338 -13.17 -27.49 1.97
N TYR A 339 -12.51 -28.55 1.51
CA TYR A 339 -11.33 -28.53 0.65
C TYR A 339 -10.14 -27.77 1.23
N ILE A 340 -10.01 -27.79 2.55
CA ILE A 340 -8.91 -27.14 3.29
C ILE A 340 -7.88 -28.19 3.66
N PHE A 341 -6.64 -27.99 3.23
CA PHE A 341 -5.50 -28.87 3.54
C PHE A 341 -4.41 -28.03 4.22
N ALA A 342 -3.96 -28.50 5.39
CA ALA A 342 -2.86 -27.86 6.11
C ALA A 342 -1.56 -27.90 5.33
N GLU A 343 -1.32 -29.04 4.64
CA GLU A 343 -0.16 -29.25 3.78
C GLU A 343 -0.48 -30.26 2.64
N THR A 344 0.29 -30.19 1.57
CA THR A 344 0.34 -31.21 0.52
C THR A 344 1.79 -31.44 0.13
N ASP A 345 2.20 -32.70 0.05
CA ASP A 345 3.58 -33.10 -0.27
C ASP A 345 4.65 -32.43 0.61
N GLY A 346 4.31 -32.10 1.87
CA GLY A 346 5.19 -31.44 2.84
C GLY A 346 5.25 -29.90 2.71
N GLU A 347 4.50 -29.32 1.79
CA GLU A 347 4.40 -27.85 1.64
C GLU A 347 3.21 -27.32 2.45
N PRO A 348 3.42 -26.36 3.38
CA PRO A 348 2.35 -25.78 4.19
C PRO A 348 1.48 -24.82 3.40
N HIS A 349 0.18 -24.79 3.69
CA HIS A 349 -0.79 -23.94 3.01
C HIS A 349 -1.46 -22.90 3.92
N ASN A 350 -1.65 -23.21 5.20
CA ASN A 350 -2.39 -22.36 6.12
C ASN A 350 -1.52 -21.28 6.77
N THR A 351 -1.99 -20.04 6.72
CA THR A 351 -1.38 -18.89 7.39
C THR A 351 -2.45 -17.85 7.72
N ILE A 352 -2.06 -16.72 8.29
CA ILE A 352 -2.96 -15.64 8.71
C ILE A 352 -2.44 -14.29 8.20
N THR A 353 -3.37 -13.40 7.83
CA THR A 353 -3.13 -11.96 7.66
C THR A 353 -3.69 -11.25 8.90
N PRO A 354 -2.83 -10.84 9.87
CA PRO A 354 -3.28 -10.19 11.10
C PRO A 354 -3.33 -8.66 10.95
N ILE A 355 -4.36 -8.03 11.55
CA ILE A 355 -4.53 -6.58 11.57
C ILE A 355 -4.90 -6.12 12.98
N ALA A 356 -4.03 -5.32 13.59
CA ALA A 356 -4.21 -4.78 14.94
C ALA A 356 -4.64 -3.31 14.92
N ARG A 357 -5.45 -2.93 15.91
CA ARG A 357 -5.81 -1.54 16.19
C ARG A 357 -6.24 -1.35 17.65
N MET A 358 -6.26 -0.10 18.08
CA MET A 358 -6.92 0.27 19.34
C MET A 358 -8.35 0.71 19.04
N ARG A 359 -9.34 0.15 19.74
CA ARG A 359 -10.75 0.54 19.60
C ARG A 359 -11.40 0.72 20.97
N GLY A 360 -11.81 1.95 21.28
CA GLY A 360 -12.47 2.23 22.57
C GLY A 360 -11.61 1.89 23.79
N GLY A 361 -10.28 1.97 23.67
CA GLY A 361 -9.35 1.62 24.74
C GLY A 361 -9.03 0.11 24.84
N ALA A 362 -9.65 -0.74 24.01
CA ALA A 362 -9.33 -2.15 23.92
C ALA A 362 -8.36 -2.46 22.78
N PHE A 363 -7.59 -3.52 22.92
CA PHE A 363 -6.78 -4.15 21.87
C PHE A 363 -7.70 -4.99 20.98
N GLU A 364 -7.72 -4.70 19.70
CA GLU A 364 -8.49 -5.42 18.69
C GLU A 364 -7.55 -6.00 17.64
N LEU A 365 -7.72 -7.29 17.35
CA LEU A 365 -6.91 -8.01 16.35
C LEU A 365 -7.85 -8.81 15.43
N ASP A 366 -7.86 -8.47 14.15
CA ASP A 366 -8.49 -9.27 13.12
C ASP A 366 -7.51 -10.32 12.60
N LEU A 367 -7.91 -11.58 12.63
CA LEU A 367 -7.16 -12.71 12.07
C LEU A 367 -7.87 -13.17 10.81
N THR A 368 -7.37 -12.79 9.65
CA THR A 368 -7.89 -13.28 8.37
C THR A 368 -7.20 -14.59 8.02
N LEU A 369 -7.95 -15.69 7.99
CA LEU A 369 -7.45 -17.01 7.64
C LEU A 369 -7.13 -17.06 6.15
N ARG A 370 -5.92 -17.56 5.80
CA ARG A 370 -5.44 -17.66 4.43
C ARG A 370 -4.96 -19.08 4.14
N ASN A 371 -5.05 -19.47 2.86
CA ASN A 371 -4.54 -20.75 2.38
C ASN A 371 -4.04 -20.56 0.93
N ASN A 372 -2.86 -21.08 0.61
CA ASN A 372 -2.20 -20.91 -0.70
C ASN A 372 -2.26 -22.16 -1.59
N LEU A 373 -3.16 -23.10 -1.31
CA LEU A 373 -3.34 -24.31 -2.11
C LEU A 373 -3.54 -23.96 -3.58
N THR A 374 -2.83 -24.67 -4.46
CA THR A 374 -3.04 -24.62 -5.91
C THR A 374 -3.63 -25.94 -6.41
N THR A 375 -4.42 -25.87 -7.48
CA THR A 375 -4.95 -27.03 -8.19
C THR A 375 -4.64 -26.92 -9.68
N LYS A 376 -4.93 -27.98 -10.45
CA LYS A 376 -4.77 -27.91 -11.91
C LYS A 376 -5.70 -26.87 -12.54
N GLU A 377 -6.89 -26.72 -12.00
CA GLU A 377 -7.91 -25.77 -12.42
C GLU A 377 -7.59 -24.34 -11.95
N HIS A 378 -6.90 -24.21 -10.80
CA HIS A 378 -6.51 -22.94 -10.20
C HIS A 378 -5.00 -22.87 -9.92
N PRO A 379 -4.17 -22.76 -10.98
CA PRO A 379 -2.70 -22.80 -10.85
C PRO A 379 -2.12 -21.56 -10.16
N LEU A 380 -2.86 -20.46 -10.06
CA LEU A 380 -2.49 -19.25 -9.33
C LEU A 380 -2.94 -19.27 -7.87
N GLY A 381 -3.73 -20.27 -7.47
CA GLY A 381 -4.29 -20.45 -6.13
C GLY A 381 -5.78 -20.73 -6.17
N LEU A 382 -6.24 -21.67 -5.36
CA LEU A 382 -7.67 -21.96 -5.18
C LEU A 382 -8.39 -20.80 -4.46
N TYR A 383 -7.72 -20.22 -3.45
CA TYR A 383 -8.18 -19.06 -2.66
C TYR A 383 -7.52 -17.77 -3.16
N HIS A 384 -7.71 -17.52 -4.46
CA HIS A 384 -7.12 -16.44 -5.25
C HIS A 384 -8.15 -16.01 -6.30
N PRO A 385 -8.11 -14.78 -6.83
CA PRO A 385 -9.00 -14.38 -7.93
C PRO A 385 -9.00 -15.39 -9.06
N HIS A 386 -10.17 -15.90 -9.45
CA HIS A 386 -10.31 -16.88 -10.53
C HIS A 386 -10.21 -16.23 -11.91
N GLU A 387 -9.97 -17.03 -12.94
CA GLU A 387 -9.59 -16.56 -14.28
C GLU A 387 -10.63 -15.62 -14.91
N ASN A 388 -11.93 -15.86 -14.67
CA ASN A 388 -13.03 -15.01 -15.15
C ASN A 388 -12.95 -13.56 -14.63
N LEU A 389 -12.27 -13.31 -13.50
CA LEU A 389 -12.11 -11.98 -12.88
C LEU A 389 -10.81 -11.28 -13.28
N HIS A 390 -9.90 -11.98 -13.98
CA HIS A 390 -8.56 -11.48 -14.32
C HIS A 390 -8.56 -10.28 -15.26
N HIS A 391 -9.65 -10.04 -15.97
CA HIS A 391 -9.81 -8.84 -16.79
C HIS A 391 -9.80 -7.55 -15.92
N ILE A 392 -10.19 -7.63 -14.67
CA ILE A 392 -10.13 -6.54 -13.67
C ILE A 392 -8.98 -6.74 -12.70
N LYS A 393 -8.90 -7.87 -12.00
CA LYS A 393 -7.89 -8.12 -10.94
C LYS A 393 -7.34 -9.54 -11.06
N LYS A 394 -6.04 -9.63 -11.35
CA LYS A 394 -5.30 -10.89 -11.46
C LYS A 394 -4.27 -11.10 -10.35
N GLU A 395 -3.81 -10.01 -9.75
CA GLU A 395 -2.72 -10.01 -8.79
C GLU A 395 -3.18 -10.64 -7.45
N ASN A 396 -2.20 -11.09 -6.67
CA ASN A 396 -2.43 -11.62 -5.32
C ASN A 396 -3.19 -10.61 -4.45
N ILE A 397 -4.05 -11.13 -3.56
CA ILE A 397 -4.79 -10.33 -2.57
C ILE A 397 -3.94 -10.17 -1.33
N GLY A 398 -3.36 -9.00 -1.18
CA GLY A 398 -2.55 -8.60 -0.04
C GLY A 398 -3.36 -7.93 1.08
N LEU A 399 -2.64 -7.44 2.09
CA LEU A 399 -3.23 -6.82 3.29
C LEU A 399 -4.28 -5.74 2.97
N ILE A 400 -3.98 -4.86 2.03
CA ILE A 400 -4.83 -3.69 1.70
C ILE A 400 -6.15 -4.17 1.09
N GLU A 401 -6.08 -5.09 0.12
CA GLU A 401 -7.28 -5.65 -0.50
C GLU A 401 -8.09 -6.48 0.49
N VAL A 402 -7.45 -7.26 1.36
CA VAL A 402 -8.12 -8.00 2.44
C VAL A 402 -9.01 -7.09 3.27
N MET A 403 -8.58 -5.86 3.54
CA MET A 403 -9.32 -4.89 4.34
C MET A 403 -10.43 -4.16 3.56
N GLY A 404 -10.56 -4.37 2.23
CA GLY A 404 -11.65 -3.82 1.42
C GLY A 404 -11.29 -2.58 0.59
N LEU A 405 -10.00 -2.37 0.27
CA LEU A 405 -9.57 -1.37 -0.68
C LEU A 405 -8.94 -2.06 -1.90
N ALA A 406 -9.59 -1.97 -3.05
CA ALA A 406 -9.04 -2.45 -4.30
C ALA A 406 -7.92 -1.55 -4.80
N VAL A 407 -6.72 -2.12 -5.02
CA VAL A 407 -5.63 -1.47 -5.75
C VAL A 407 -5.59 -2.09 -7.15
N LEU A 408 -6.14 -1.36 -8.12
CA LEU A 408 -6.29 -1.84 -9.49
C LEU A 408 -5.17 -1.29 -10.39
N PRO A 409 -4.78 -2.04 -11.45
CA PRO A 409 -3.70 -1.66 -12.35
C PRO A 409 -4.05 -0.44 -13.22
N ALA A 410 -3.05 0.38 -13.55
CA ALA A 410 -3.19 1.62 -14.32
C ALA A 410 -3.85 1.44 -15.69
N ARG A 411 -3.63 0.27 -16.36
CA ARG A 411 -4.24 -0.07 -17.65
C ARG A 411 -5.77 0.10 -17.65
N LEU A 412 -6.42 -0.18 -16.51
CA LEU A 412 -7.89 -0.13 -16.41
C LEU A 412 -8.47 1.26 -16.67
N LYS A 413 -7.72 2.33 -16.45
CA LYS A 413 -8.21 3.68 -16.78
C LYS A 413 -8.54 3.79 -18.27
N GLY A 414 -7.55 3.52 -19.13
CA GLY A 414 -7.74 3.58 -20.59
C GLY A 414 -8.72 2.51 -21.10
N GLU A 415 -8.68 1.30 -20.54
CA GLU A 415 -9.59 0.21 -20.89
C GLU A 415 -11.06 0.57 -20.57
N LEU A 416 -11.34 1.17 -19.42
CA LEU A 416 -12.72 1.60 -19.06
C LEU A 416 -13.20 2.78 -19.92
N GLU A 417 -12.32 3.72 -20.26
CA GLU A 417 -12.64 4.82 -21.19
C GLU A 417 -12.98 4.28 -22.58
N ALA A 418 -12.17 3.36 -23.11
CA ALA A 418 -12.41 2.71 -24.39
C ALA A 418 -13.69 1.84 -24.38
N LEU A 419 -13.91 1.10 -23.28
CA LEU A 419 -15.09 0.29 -23.07
C LEU A 419 -16.37 1.14 -23.08
N ARG A 420 -16.34 2.29 -22.37
CA ARG A 420 -17.44 3.26 -22.37
C ARG A 420 -17.78 3.72 -23.80
N ALA A 421 -16.77 4.10 -24.58
CA ALA A 421 -16.96 4.53 -25.96
C ALA A 421 -17.55 3.41 -26.88
N ALA A 422 -17.04 2.18 -26.70
CA ALA A 422 -17.50 1.03 -27.46
C ALA A 422 -18.96 0.67 -27.15
N ILE A 423 -19.37 0.67 -25.88
CA ILE A 423 -20.77 0.41 -25.46
C ILE A 423 -21.70 1.48 -26.03
N LEU A 424 -21.38 2.77 -25.95
CA LEU A 424 -22.21 3.86 -26.45
C LEU A 424 -22.35 3.83 -27.97
N SER A 425 -21.34 3.38 -28.70
CA SER A 425 -21.41 3.24 -30.18
C SER A 425 -22.02 1.93 -30.64
N GLY A 426 -22.31 0.98 -29.75
CA GLY A 426 -22.78 -0.36 -30.11
C GLY A 426 -21.72 -1.22 -30.82
N ALA A 427 -20.42 -0.95 -30.57
CA ALA A 427 -19.33 -1.71 -31.17
C ALA A 427 -19.29 -3.15 -30.63
N ASN A 428 -18.85 -4.08 -31.46
CA ASN A 428 -18.66 -5.47 -31.04
C ASN A 428 -17.35 -5.63 -30.27
N LEU A 429 -17.42 -5.71 -28.92
CA LEU A 429 -16.25 -5.84 -28.02
C LEU A 429 -15.38 -7.06 -28.33
N ARG A 430 -15.96 -8.16 -28.81
CA ARG A 430 -15.23 -9.39 -29.12
C ARG A 430 -14.29 -9.26 -30.32
N GLN A 431 -14.48 -8.23 -31.14
CA GLN A 431 -13.62 -7.95 -32.29
C GLN A 431 -12.45 -7.01 -31.96
N ASP A 432 -12.49 -6.39 -30.81
CA ASP A 432 -11.39 -5.52 -30.31
C ASP A 432 -10.40 -6.34 -29.51
N ALA A 433 -9.11 -6.26 -29.85
CA ALA A 433 -8.05 -7.06 -29.26
C ALA A 433 -7.83 -6.76 -27.75
N GLU A 434 -8.08 -5.51 -27.32
CA GLU A 434 -7.90 -5.08 -25.94
C GLU A 434 -9.17 -5.23 -25.11
N LEU A 435 -10.35 -5.03 -25.73
CA LEU A 435 -11.64 -5.04 -25.03
C LEU A 435 -12.31 -6.42 -24.99
N SER A 436 -11.90 -7.37 -25.85
CA SER A 436 -12.50 -8.71 -25.93
C SER A 436 -12.50 -9.46 -24.60
N LYS A 437 -11.51 -9.24 -23.75
CA LYS A 437 -11.43 -9.82 -22.40
C LYS A 437 -12.53 -9.34 -21.43
N HIS A 438 -13.19 -8.21 -21.73
CA HIS A 438 -14.29 -7.65 -20.95
C HIS A 438 -15.67 -8.03 -21.52
N ALA A 439 -15.72 -8.69 -22.70
CA ALA A 439 -16.95 -8.88 -23.43
C ALA A 439 -17.99 -9.71 -22.66
N ASP A 440 -17.57 -10.86 -22.07
CA ASP A 440 -18.48 -11.72 -21.31
C ASP A 440 -19.07 -10.98 -20.11
N TRP A 441 -18.24 -10.25 -19.36
CA TRP A 441 -18.65 -9.43 -18.23
C TRP A 441 -19.66 -8.34 -18.63
N VAL A 442 -19.40 -7.61 -19.72
CA VAL A 442 -20.32 -6.55 -20.20
C VAL A 442 -21.64 -7.16 -20.69
N GLU A 443 -21.62 -8.29 -21.43
CA GLU A 443 -22.82 -8.99 -21.89
C GLU A 443 -23.67 -9.51 -20.72
N GLU A 444 -23.05 -9.83 -19.56
CA GLU A 444 -23.75 -10.29 -18.38
C GLU A 444 -24.45 -9.13 -17.63
N PHE A 445 -23.73 -8.05 -17.34
CA PHE A 445 -24.30 -6.97 -16.50
C PHE A 445 -25.14 -5.97 -17.28
N LEU A 446 -24.78 -5.64 -18.54
CA LEU A 446 -25.40 -4.55 -19.28
C LEU A 446 -26.93 -4.70 -19.43
N PRO A 447 -27.48 -5.91 -19.68
CA PRO A 447 -28.92 -6.11 -19.77
C PRO A 447 -29.69 -5.93 -18.45
N THR A 448 -28.99 -5.85 -17.32
CA THR A 448 -29.63 -5.66 -15.99
C THR A 448 -30.01 -4.20 -15.73
N TYR A 449 -29.56 -3.27 -16.58
CA TYR A 449 -29.85 -1.85 -16.48
C TYR A 449 -30.96 -1.46 -17.47
N ASP A 450 -32.01 -0.82 -16.95
CA ASP A 450 -33.18 -0.38 -17.77
C ASP A 450 -32.82 0.64 -18.85
N SER A 451 -31.81 1.48 -18.57
CA SER A 451 -31.27 2.45 -19.53
C SER A 451 -29.78 2.68 -19.34
N VAL A 452 -29.08 2.75 -20.46
CA VAL A 452 -27.64 3.06 -20.51
C VAL A 452 -27.47 4.30 -21.37
N THR A 453 -26.95 5.36 -20.79
CA THR A 453 -26.76 6.67 -21.44
C THR A 453 -25.31 7.14 -21.25
N GLU A 454 -24.92 8.17 -22.00
CA GLU A 454 -23.62 8.79 -21.86
C GLU A 454 -23.39 9.35 -20.44
N GLU A 455 -24.47 9.77 -19.76
CA GLU A 455 -24.41 10.40 -18.44
C GLU A 455 -24.25 9.40 -17.30
N ASN A 456 -24.83 8.17 -17.44
CA ASN A 456 -24.83 7.20 -16.34
C ASN A 456 -23.83 6.03 -16.51
N LEU A 457 -23.30 5.81 -17.72
CA LEU A 457 -22.47 4.63 -18.02
C LEU A 457 -21.17 4.60 -17.23
N GLU A 458 -20.55 5.76 -16.93
CA GLU A 458 -19.36 5.79 -16.09
C GLU A 458 -19.66 5.25 -14.70
N GLY A 459 -20.71 5.71 -14.05
CA GLY A 459 -21.14 5.23 -12.73
C GLY A 459 -21.55 3.75 -12.73
N ILE A 460 -22.13 3.26 -13.84
CA ILE A 460 -22.43 1.83 -14.02
C ILE A 460 -21.12 1.03 -14.05
N LEU A 461 -20.15 1.41 -14.87
CA LEU A 461 -18.85 0.72 -14.96
C LEU A 461 -18.09 0.74 -13.63
N GLU A 462 -18.09 1.86 -12.91
CA GLU A 462 -17.49 1.99 -11.58
C GLU A 462 -18.14 1.03 -10.59
N LYS A 463 -19.47 0.96 -10.56
CA LYS A 463 -20.21 0.02 -9.72
C LYS A 463 -19.87 -1.43 -10.07
N GLU A 464 -19.92 -1.79 -11.35
CA GLU A 464 -19.65 -3.15 -11.78
C GLU A 464 -18.21 -3.60 -11.53
N VAL A 465 -17.21 -2.71 -11.68
CA VAL A 465 -15.83 -2.97 -11.28
C VAL A 465 -15.74 -3.27 -9.76
N GLY A 466 -16.47 -2.54 -8.93
CA GLY A 466 -16.53 -2.80 -7.49
C GLY A 466 -17.19 -4.13 -7.15
N LEU A 467 -18.23 -4.54 -7.88
CA LEU A 467 -18.86 -5.86 -7.71
C LEU A 467 -17.94 -7.01 -8.16
N VAL A 468 -17.10 -6.79 -9.19
CA VAL A 468 -16.03 -7.74 -9.54
C VAL A 468 -15.03 -7.85 -8.39
N PHE A 469 -14.67 -6.73 -7.74
CA PHE A 469 -13.77 -6.78 -6.59
C PHE A 469 -14.40 -7.50 -5.39
N GLU A 470 -15.70 -7.37 -5.16
CA GLU A 470 -16.42 -8.18 -4.16
C GLU A 470 -16.22 -9.68 -4.43
N GLN A 471 -16.41 -10.12 -5.69
CA GLN A 471 -16.20 -11.52 -6.08
C GLN A 471 -14.74 -11.96 -5.92
N VAL A 472 -13.79 -11.08 -6.25
CA VAL A 472 -12.36 -11.31 -6.04
C VAL A 472 -12.05 -11.62 -4.57
N LEU A 473 -12.67 -10.90 -3.64
CA LEU A 473 -12.50 -11.18 -2.21
C LEU A 473 -13.22 -12.47 -1.78
N GLU A 474 -14.36 -12.79 -2.37
CA GLU A 474 -15.07 -14.06 -2.13
C GLU A 474 -14.25 -15.25 -2.62
N ASP A 475 -13.59 -15.14 -3.78
CA ASP A 475 -12.68 -16.17 -4.27
C ASP A 475 -11.49 -16.37 -3.32
N ALA A 476 -10.96 -15.28 -2.77
CA ALA A 476 -9.85 -15.32 -1.82
C ALA A 476 -10.25 -15.84 -0.42
N GLY A 477 -11.53 -15.87 -0.09
CA GLY A 477 -12.05 -16.37 1.18
C GLY A 477 -11.93 -17.89 1.31
N VAL A 478 -11.36 -18.38 2.41
CA VAL A 478 -11.18 -19.81 2.68
C VAL A 478 -12.52 -20.49 2.93
N TYR A 479 -13.33 -19.92 3.81
CA TYR A 479 -14.71 -20.34 4.05
C TYR A 479 -15.64 -19.39 3.30
N LYS A 480 -16.39 -19.93 2.34
CA LYS A 480 -17.31 -19.11 1.54
C LYS A 480 -18.49 -18.61 2.36
N CYS A 481 -19.06 -17.47 1.97
CA CYS A 481 -20.24 -16.88 2.63
C CYS A 481 -21.55 -17.59 2.23
N THR A 482 -21.54 -18.93 2.22
CA THR A 482 -22.69 -19.81 2.05
C THR A 482 -23.03 -20.54 3.35
N PRO A 483 -24.22 -21.12 3.49
CA PRO A 483 -24.55 -21.92 4.69
C PRO A 483 -23.48 -22.99 4.98
N GLU A 484 -23.05 -23.74 3.96
CA GLU A 484 -22.05 -24.81 4.09
C GLU A 484 -20.67 -24.26 4.48
N GLY A 485 -20.27 -23.13 3.89
CA GLY A 485 -19.02 -22.46 4.24
C GLY A 485 -19.03 -21.91 5.67
N ARG A 486 -20.18 -21.38 6.13
CA ARG A 486 -20.35 -20.94 7.52
C ARG A 486 -20.32 -22.12 8.50
N GLU A 487 -20.96 -23.22 8.19
CA GLU A 487 -20.86 -24.44 9.00
C GLU A 487 -19.44 -24.96 9.08
N ALA A 488 -18.68 -24.93 7.99
CA ALA A 488 -17.27 -25.31 7.96
C ALA A 488 -16.41 -24.37 8.83
N PHE A 489 -16.66 -23.06 8.76
CA PHE A 489 -15.96 -22.10 9.62
C PHE A 489 -16.27 -22.32 11.11
N GLU A 490 -17.52 -22.58 11.44
CA GLU A 490 -17.92 -22.93 12.81
C GLU A 490 -17.27 -24.23 13.29
N ARG A 491 -17.11 -25.26 12.43
CA ARG A 491 -16.37 -26.47 12.79
C ARG A 491 -14.93 -26.15 13.21
N PHE A 492 -14.25 -25.27 12.46
CA PHE A 492 -12.91 -24.81 12.86
C PHE A 492 -12.96 -24.11 14.22
N ILE A 493 -13.86 -23.13 14.41
CA ILE A 493 -13.98 -22.38 15.67
C ILE A 493 -14.28 -23.32 16.86
N HIS A 494 -15.14 -24.31 16.69
CA HIS A 494 -15.45 -25.28 17.73
C HIS A 494 -14.30 -26.27 18.00
N SER A 495 -13.30 -26.35 17.14
CA SER A 495 -12.08 -27.14 17.38
C SER A 495 -11.01 -26.39 18.19
N LEU A 496 -11.22 -25.09 18.45
CA LEU A 496 -10.38 -24.28 19.32
C LEU A 496 -10.68 -24.57 20.80
#